data_1ffdef064f764a6455f449f6c2acec30
#
_entry.id   1ffdef064f764a6455f449f6c2acec30
#
_cell.length_a   1.000
_cell.length_b   1.000
_cell.length_c   1.000
_cell.angle_alpha   90.00
_cell.angle_beta   90.00
_cell.angle_gamma   90.00
#
_symmetry.space_group_name_H-M   'P 1'
#
loop_
_entity.id
_entity.type
_entity.pdbx_description
1 polymer ?
#
loop_
_entity_poly.entity_id
_entity_poly.type
_entity_poly.pdbx_seq_one_letter_code
_entity_poly.pdbx_strand_id
1 'polypeptide(L)'
;MAEDIFARQRLLMGDAAMERLAQATVAVFGVGGVGSYVVEALARSGVGRLLLVDHDQVSPTNLNRQLIALHSTLGQRKVEAARERIRDINPAALVELYPQFITPENLPGFPLEDCSYVVDAIDTVS
;
A
#
# COMPACT_ATOMS: atom_id res chain seq x y z
N MET A 1 22.67 4.82 -16.35
CA MET A 1 21.21 4.61 -16.50
C MET A 1 20.72 3.58 -15.50
N ALA A 2 19.63 3.91 -14.86
CA ALA A 2 18.99 2.93 -13.97
C ALA A 2 18.32 1.85 -14.81
N GLU A 3 18.43 0.61 -14.39
CA GLU A 3 17.69 -0.48 -15.02
C GLU A 3 16.19 -0.32 -14.71
N ASP A 4 15.35 -0.77 -15.65
CA ASP A 4 13.92 -0.82 -15.43
C ASP A 4 13.60 -1.98 -14.48
N ILE A 5 13.17 -1.66 -13.27
CA ILE A 5 12.85 -2.67 -12.26
C ILE A 5 11.65 -3.53 -12.65
N PHE A 6 10.86 -3.09 -13.64
CA PHE A 6 9.69 -3.81 -14.15
C PHE A 6 9.94 -4.48 -15.48
N ALA A 7 11.20 -4.63 -15.90
CA ALA A 7 11.53 -5.12 -17.24
C ALA A 7 10.89 -6.48 -17.55
N ARG A 8 10.93 -7.42 -16.61
CA ARG A 8 10.35 -8.75 -16.81
C ARG A 8 8.83 -8.72 -16.91
N GLN A 9 8.20 -7.92 -16.07
CA GLN A 9 6.75 -7.73 -16.11
C GLN A 9 6.31 -7.10 -17.43
N ARG A 10 7.10 -6.14 -17.92
CA ARG A 10 6.83 -5.47 -19.20
C ARG A 10 6.86 -6.43 -20.37
N LEU A 11 7.72 -7.44 -20.33
CA LEU A 11 7.76 -8.48 -21.37
C LEU A 11 6.45 -9.26 -21.45
N LEU A 12 5.78 -9.46 -20.31
CA LEU A 12 4.51 -10.20 -20.27
C LEU A 12 3.31 -9.32 -20.56
N MET A 13 3.29 -8.10 -20.02
CA MET A 13 2.11 -7.24 -20.03
C MET A 13 2.11 -6.21 -21.15
N GLY A 14 3.30 -5.81 -21.61
CA GLY A 14 3.47 -4.78 -22.62
C GLY A 14 3.48 -3.36 -22.04
N ASP A 15 3.95 -2.42 -22.83
CA ASP A 15 4.13 -1.03 -22.40
C ASP A 15 2.81 -0.34 -22.04
N ALA A 16 1.75 -0.61 -22.78
CA ALA A 16 0.45 0.03 -22.51
C ALA A 16 -0.11 -0.34 -21.13
N ALA A 17 0.01 -1.62 -20.76
CA ALA A 17 -0.44 -2.08 -19.45
C ALA A 17 0.41 -1.49 -18.33
N MET A 18 1.74 -1.43 -18.53
CA MET A 18 2.65 -0.85 -17.55
C MET A 18 2.38 0.64 -17.36
N GLU A 19 2.05 1.35 -18.43
CA GLU A 19 1.68 2.76 -18.34
C GLU A 19 0.38 2.95 -17.55
N ARG A 20 -0.61 2.09 -17.77
CA ARG A 20 -1.86 2.15 -17.00
C ARG A 20 -1.61 1.91 -15.51
N LEU A 21 -0.73 0.97 -15.16
CA LEU A 21 -0.36 0.73 -13.76
C LEU A 21 0.33 1.97 -13.15
N ALA A 22 1.25 2.58 -13.89
CA ALA A 22 1.97 3.76 -13.42
C ALA A 22 1.03 4.95 -13.17
N GLN A 23 -0.10 5.01 -13.87
CA GLN A 23 -1.10 6.07 -13.72
C GLN A 23 -2.20 5.69 -12.72
N ALA A 24 -2.25 4.45 -12.28
CA ALA A 24 -3.30 3.98 -11.39
C ALA A 24 -3.11 4.49 -9.96
N THR A 25 -4.23 4.76 -9.30
CA THR A 25 -4.28 5.09 -7.87
C THR A 25 -5.09 4.01 -7.17
N VAL A 26 -4.51 3.37 -6.18
CA VAL A 26 -5.17 2.31 -5.42
C VAL A 26 -5.19 2.66 -3.94
N ALA A 27 -6.37 2.62 -3.35
CA ALA A 27 -6.53 2.78 -1.90
C ALA A 27 -6.59 1.40 -1.26
N VAL A 28 -5.83 1.22 -0.17
CA VAL A 28 -5.82 -0.02 0.60
C VAL A 28 -6.27 0.30 2.01
N PHE A 29 -7.42 -0.23 2.39
CA PHE A 29 -7.98 -0.11 3.72
C PHE A 29 -7.57 -1.32 4.54
N GLY A 30 -6.74 -1.09 5.55
CA GLY A 30 -6.17 -2.14 6.38
C GLY A 30 -4.79 -2.59 5.88
N VAL A 31 -3.77 -2.33 6.69
CA VAL A 31 -2.37 -2.68 6.37
C VAL A 31 -1.89 -3.73 7.38
N GLY A 32 -2.64 -4.81 7.49
CA GLY A 32 -2.36 -5.90 8.42
C GLY A 32 -1.89 -7.16 7.70
N GLY A 33 -2.48 -8.30 8.07
CA GLY A 33 -2.09 -9.61 7.53
C GLY A 33 -2.26 -9.68 6.02
N VAL A 34 -3.45 -9.40 5.51
CA VAL A 34 -3.72 -9.42 4.06
C VAL A 34 -3.25 -8.11 3.42
N GLY A 35 -3.57 -6.97 4.03
CA GLY A 35 -3.29 -5.66 3.44
C GLY A 35 -1.80 -5.39 3.23
N SER A 36 -0.93 -5.84 4.12
CA SER A 36 0.51 -5.63 3.95
C SER A 36 1.06 -6.36 2.72
N TYR A 37 0.56 -7.56 2.44
CA TYR A 37 0.93 -8.30 1.22
C TYR A 37 0.37 -7.63 -0.02
N VAL A 38 -0.87 -7.13 0.04
CA VAL A 38 -1.49 -6.39 -1.08
C VAL A 38 -0.68 -5.15 -1.41
N VAL A 39 -0.31 -4.36 -0.42
CA VAL A 39 0.50 -3.14 -0.60
C VAL A 39 1.82 -3.47 -1.28
N GLU A 40 2.50 -4.51 -0.82
CA GLU A 40 3.77 -4.91 -1.42
C GLU A 40 3.60 -5.37 -2.86
N ALA A 41 2.58 -6.18 -3.13
CA ALA A 41 2.31 -6.65 -4.49
C ALA A 41 2.04 -5.49 -5.44
N LEU A 42 1.26 -4.50 -5.02
CA LEU A 42 0.95 -3.33 -5.84
C LEU A 42 2.20 -2.48 -6.11
N ALA A 43 3.03 -2.27 -5.09
CA ALA A 43 4.27 -1.52 -5.24
C ALA A 43 5.22 -2.21 -6.21
N ARG A 44 5.38 -3.52 -6.08
CA ARG A 44 6.24 -4.32 -6.95
C ARG A 44 5.71 -4.45 -8.37
N SER A 45 4.39 -4.28 -8.56
CA SER A 45 3.76 -4.32 -9.88
C SER A 45 3.81 -3.00 -10.63
N GLY A 46 4.20 -1.91 -9.98
CA GLY A 46 4.35 -0.63 -10.65
C GLY A 46 3.17 0.32 -10.53
N VAL A 47 2.28 0.10 -9.55
CA VAL A 47 1.19 1.04 -9.27
C VAL A 47 1.79 2.38 -8.87
N GLY A 48 1.35 3.46 -9.51
CA GLY A 48 1.98 4.77 -9.38
C GLY A 48 1.60 5.54 -8.13
N ARG A 49 0.42 5.27 -7.54
CA ARG A 49 -0.05 5.99 -6.35
C ARG A 49 -0.81 5.06 -5.44
N LEU A 50 -0.44 5.07 -4.17
CA LEU A 50 -1.05 4.24 -3.14
C LEU A 50 -1.55 5.11 -1.99
N LEU A 51 -2.80 4.90 -1.58
CA LEU A 51 -3.40 5.54 -0.43
C LEU A 51 -3.56 4.46 0.64
N LEU A 52 -2.86 4.61 1.76
CA LEU A 52 -2.82 3.60 2.81
C LEU A 52 -3.62 4.07 4.01
N VAL A 53 -4.61 3.30 4.41
CA VAL A 53 -5.53 3.63 5.50
C VAL A 53 -5.42 2.58 6.59
N ASP A 54 -4.93 2.96 7.75
CA ASP A 54 -4.88 2.11 8.94
C ASP A 54 -4.57 2.99 10.15
N HIS A 55 -5.27 2.76 11.25
CA HIS A 55 -5.09 3.56 12.45
C HIS A 55 -4.15 2.91 13.48
N ASP A 56 -3.75 1.66 13.25
CA ASP A 56 -2.99 0.89 14.22
C ASP A 56 -1.48 1.16 14.17
N GLN A 57 -0.82 0.80 15.25
CA GLN A 57 0.63 0.73 15.34
C GLN A 57 1.06 -0.73 15.25
N VAL A 58 2.29 -0.94 14.80
CA VAL A 58 2.89 -2.27 14.72
C VAL A 58 3.09 -2.79 16.15
N SER A 59 2.59 -3.99 16.43
CA SER A 59 2.71 -4.63 17.72
C SER A 59 3.42 -5.99 17.62
N PRO A 60 3.95 -6.52 18.73
CA PRO A 60 4.68 -7.79 18.69
C PRO A 60 3.87 -8.96 18.14
N THR A 61 2.56 -8.98 18.36
CA THR A 61 1.70 -10.07 17.87
C THR A 61 1.53 -10.04 16.34
N ASN A 62 1.90 -8.95 15.69
CA ASN A 62 1.85 -8.85 14.23
C ASN A 62 3.03 -9.53 13.53
N LEU A 63 4.13 -9.79 14.28
CA LEU A 63 5.37 -10.29 13.69
C LEU A 63 5.21 -11.62 12.96
N ASN A 64 4.26 -12.44 13.37
CA ASN A 64 4.11 -13.78 12.80
C ASN A 64 3.50 -13.78 11.39
N ARG A 65 2.88 -12.68 10.94
CA ARG A 65 2.13 -12.72 9.67
C ARG A 65 2.08 -11.41 8.88
N GLN A 66 2.49 -10.27 9.44
CA GLN A 66 2.40 -8.99 8.74
C GLN A 66 3.77 -8.57 8.22
N LEU A 67 3.85 -8.29 6.91
CA LEU A 67 5.11 -7.93 6.25
C LEU A 67 5.78 -6.69 6.85
N ILE A 68 4.96 -5.73 7.29
CA ILE A 68 5.47 -4.48 7.86
C ILE A 68 5.93 -4.63 9.30
N ALA A 69 5.66 -5.79 9.92
CA ALA A 69 6.00 -6.02 11.33
C ALA A 69 7.38 -6.64 11.45
N LEU A 70 8.31 -5.85 11.93
CA LEU A 70 9.70 -6.21 12.20
C LEU A 70 10.06 -5.66 13.58
N HIS A 71 11.09 -6.23 14.21
CA HIS A 71 11.54 -5.65 15.49
C HIS A 71 11.89 -4.17 15.33
N SER A 72 12.42 -3.76 14.19
CA SER A 72 12.77 -2.37 13.91
C SER A 72 11.56 -1.46 13.69
N THR A 73 10.37 -2.02 13.41
CA THR A 73 9.17 -1.21 13.17
C THR A 73 8.18 -1.24 14.34
N LEU A 74 8.45 -2.00 15.40
CA LEU A 74 7.57 -2.05 16.57
C LEU A 74 7.27 -0.65 17.10
N GLY A 75 6.00 -0.35 17.32
CA GLY A 75 5.54 0.95 17.80
C GLY A 75 5.33 2.00 16.73
N GLN A 76 5.80 1.78 15.50
CA GLN A 76 5.52 2.69 14.38
C GLN A 76 4.07 2.52 13.91
N ARG A 77 3.52 3.57 13.32
CA ARG A 77 2.23 3.43 12.64
C ARG A 77 2.40 2.48 11.46
N LYS A 78 1.42 1.58 11.27
CA LYS A 78 1.50 0.60 10.18
C LYS A 78 1.61 1.27 8.82
N VAL A 79 0.91 2.38 8.61
CA VAL A 79 0.98 3.10 7.33
C VAL A 79 2.38 3.70 7.10
N GLU A 80 3.05 4.14 8.14
CA GLU A 80 4.42 4.67 8.03
C GLU A 80 5.42 3.55 7.73
N ALA A 81 5.31 2.43 8.41
CA ALA A 81 6.15 1.26 8.17
C ALA A 81 5.98 0.75 6.73
N ALA A 82 4.73 0.73 6.25
CA ALA A 82 4.44 0.34 4.87
C ALA A 82 5.04 1.30 3.86
N ARG A 83 4.96 2.61 4.11
CA ARG A 83 5.54 3.62 3.22
C ARG A 83 7.06 3.46 3.09
N GLU A 84 7.75 3.24 4.20
CA GLU A 84 9.20 3.02 4.16
C GLU A 84 9.56 1.80 3.32
N ARG A 85 8.78 0.74 3.47
CA ARG A 85 9.00 -0.47 2.69
C ARG A 85 8.75 -0.24 1.20
N ILE A 86 7.69 0.49 0.85
CA ILE A 86 7.37 0.84 -0.54
C ILE A 86 8.51 1.66 -1.16
N ARG A 87 9.02 2.64 -0.43
CA ARG A 87 10.11 3.50 -0.92
C ARG A 87 11.36 2.71 -1.26
N ASP A 88 11.61 1.64 -0.50
CA ASP A 88 12.78 0.80 -0.73
C ASP A 88 12.57 -0.19 -1.90
N ILE A 89 11.32 -0.43 -2.28
CA ILE A 89 10.95 -1.29 -3.41
C ILE A 89 10.81 -0.46 -4.69
N ASN A 90 10.04 0.62 -4.62
CA ASN A 90 9.66 1.44 -5.78
C ASN A 90 9.64 2.91 -5.39
N PRO A 91 10.80 3.58 -5.45
CA PRO A 91 10.89 4.99 -5.03
C PRO A 91 10.03 5.94 -5.86
N ALA A 92 9.62 5.54 -7.07
CA ALA A 92 8.78 6.38 -7.93
C ALA A 92 7.31 6.39 -7.51
N ALA A 93 6.87 5.44 -6.70
CA ALA A 93 5.48 5.38 -6.25
C ALA A 93 5.17 6.53 -5.28
N LEU A 94 4.05 7.19 -5.50
CA LEU A 94 3.53 8.20 -4.58
C LEU A 94 2.69 7.52 -3.51
N VAL A 95 3.01 7.76 -2.24
CA VAL A 95 2.33 7.11 -1.12
C VAL A 95 1.73 8.18 -0.21
N GLU A 96 0.41 8.13 -0.05
CA GLU A 96 -0.32 9.00 0.87
C GLU A 96 -0.79 8.19 2.06
N LEU A 97 -0.61 8.74 3.26
CA LEU A 97 -0.94 8.06 4.51
C LEU A 97 -2.19 8.66 5.13
N TYR A 98 -3.09 7.77 5.55
CA TYR A 98 -4.29 8.09 6.30
C TYR A 98 -4.28 7.28 7.59
N PRO A 99 -3.56 7.75 8.63
CA PRO A 99 -3.42 7.01 9.89
C PRO A 99 -4.64 7.22 10.77
N GLN A 100 -5.80 6.84 10.27
CA GLN A 100 -7.08 7.07 10.92
C GLN A 100 -8.03 5.91 10.67
N PHE A 101 -9.03 5.82 11.52
CA PHE A 101 -10.13 4.88 11.34
C PHE A 101 -11.18 5.54 10.44
N ILE A 102 -11.51 4.91 9.31
CA ILE A 102 -12.50 5.46 8.39
C ILE A 102 -13.90 5.10 8.88
N THR A 103 -14.71 6.14 9.10
CA THR A 103 -16.09 6.04 9.53
C THR A 103 -16.97 6.75 8.50
N PRO A 104 -18.31 6.55 8.54
CA PRO A 104 -19.21 7.31 7.66
C PRO A 104 -19.04 8.83 7.78
N GLU A 105 -18.63 9.32 8.95
CA GLU A 105 -18.47 10.74 9.19
C GLU A 105 -17.25 11.33 8.48
N ASN A 106 -16.13 10.59 8.43
CA ASN A 106 -14.89 11.09 7.81
C ASN A 106 -14.66 10.58 6.40
N LEU A 107 -15.44 9.60 5.94
CA LEU A 107 -15.32 9.08 4.57
C LEU A 107 -15.48 10.17 3.50
N PRO A 108 -16.38 11.15 3.63
CA PRO A 108 -16.49 12.20 2.62
C PRO A 108 -15.22 13.02 2.40
N GLY A 109 -14.32 13.05 3.39
CA GLY A 109 -13.03 13.73 3.25
C GLY A 109 -11.95 12.89 2.57
N PHE A 110 -12.25 11.63 2.26
CA PHE A 110 -11.31 10.72 1.62
C PHE A 110 -11.47 10.78 0.10
N PRO A 111 -10.36 10.83 -0.67
CA PRO A 111 -10.43 11.01 -2.12
C PRO A 111 -10.77 9.72 -2.88
N LEU A 112 -11.91 9.10 -2.61
CA LEU A 112 -12.34 7.89 -3.32
C LEU A 112 -12.49 8.11 -4.82
N GLU A 113 -12.88 9.30 -5.24
CA GLU A 113 -13.08 9.63 -6.65
C GLU A 113 -11.79 9.54 -7.46
N ASP A 114 -10.65 9.74 -6.81
CA ASP A 114 -9.35 9.68 -7.47
C ASP A 114 -8.86 8.25 -7.64
N CYS A 115 -9.49 7.28 -6.97
CA CYS A 115 -9.02 5.91 -6.95
C CYS A 115 -9.47 5.14 -8.17
N SER A 116 -8.54 4.45 -8.83
CA SER A 116 -8.84 3.48 -9.88
C SER A 116 -9.41 2.21 -9.28
N TYR A 117 -9.00 1.87 -8.06
CA TYR A 117 -9.40 0.66 -7.37
C TYR A 117 -9.31 0.86 -5.86
N VAL A 118 -10.17 0.16 -5.14
CA VAL A 118 -10.17 0.18 -3.67
C VAL A 118 -10.10 -1.26 -3.17
N VAL A 119 -9.15 -1.52 -2.27
CA VAL A 119 -8.98 -2.82 -1.63
C VAL A 119 -9.41 -2.69 -0.18
N ASP A 120 -10.35 -3.50 0.23
CA ASP A 120 -10.79 -3.60 1.62
C ASP A 120 -10.14 -4.84 2.24
N ALA A 121 -9.12 -4.60 3.06
CA ALA A 121 -8.39 -5.65 3.77
C ALA A 121 -8.52 -5.49 5.29
N ILE A 122 -9.57 -4.83 5.74
CA ILE A 122 -9.85 -4.64 7.16
C ILE A 122 -10.34 -5.99 7.74
N ASP A 123 -9.68 -6.42 8.82
CA ASP A 123 -10.02 -7.67 9.50
C ASP A 123 -10.66 -7.44 10.88
N THR A 124 -10.95 -6.19 11.21
CA THR A 124 -11.59 -5.87 12.49
C THR A 124 -13.03 -6.35 12.49
N VAL A 125 -13.35 -7.20 13.46
CA VAL A 125 -14.70 -7.68 13.68
C VAL A 125 -15.26 -6.94 14.89
N SER A 126 -16.25 -6.12 14.65
CA SER A 126 -16.93 -5.38 15.72
C SER A 126 -18.15 -6.13 16.25
#